data_8c7ff8482de433295274322954c3cb90
#
_entry.id   8c7ff8482de433295274322954c3cb90
#
_cell.length_a   1.000
_cell.length_b   1.000
_cell.length_c   1.000
_cell.angle_alpha   90.00
_cell.angle_beta   90.00
_cell.angle_gamma   90.00
#
_symmetry.space_group_name_H-M   'P 1'
#
loop_
_entity.id
_entity.type
_entity.pdbx_description
1 polymer ?
#
loop_
_entity_poly.entity_id
_entity_poly.type
_entity_poly.pdbx_seq_one_letter_code
_entity_poly.pdbx_strand_id
1 'polypeptide(L)'
;GATVTAVLTNSISDTVCQASTPVAADGSFAVIFTAPAGSYEEYSIHLSVNSKPFKTLSNVVFGELWLAGGQSNMQMPLGQSETGIVMQANDERGSDALRFLAVPAQGAYKGDVNLVPALPMEDYETPAIWYKGTDEQVYGMSAVGYYFAEKLIEELDMPVGILNANLGGTSIYTWLSRETIENDPLVLQDCKDNDRYISLRNWKENNINFGVDMTCNYNNKIAQLKNFRLSGMLWYQG
;
A
#
# COMPACT_ATOMS: atom_id res chain seq x y z
N GLY A 1 5.69 31.06 9.27
CA GLY A 1 5.08 29.73 9.27
C GLY A 1 6.04 28.68 9.81
N ALA A 2 5.58 27.48 10.09
CA ALA A 2 6.44 26.37 10.47
C ALA A 2 7.18 25.83 9.23
N THR A 3 8.40 25.33 9.44
CA THR A 3 9.21 24.67 8.39
C THR A 3 9.54 23.27 8.85
N VAL A 4 9.26 22.26 7.99
CA VAL A 4 9.67 20.88 8.20
C VAL A 4 10.99 20.65 7.46
N THR A 5 11.94 20.04 8.15
CA THR A 5 13.21 19.59 7.58
C THR A 5 13.30 18.07 7.73
N ALA A 6 13.66 17.39 6.63
CA ALA A 6 13.98 15.98 6.60
C ALA A 6 15.48 15.81 6.32
N VAL A 7 16.15 15.02 7.15
CA VAL A 7 17.56 14.65 6.99
C VAL A 7 17.64 13.14 6.81
N LEU A 8 18.18 12.70 5.67
CA LEU A 8 18.48 11.29 5.41
C LEU A 8 19.89 10.99 5.89
N THR A 9 20.05 10.00 6.76
CA THR A 9 21.34 9.50 7.23
C THR A 9 21.52 8.04 6.84
N ASN A 10 22.77 7.65 6.60
CA ASN A 10 23.15 6.27 6.37
C ASN A 10 23.34 5.49 7.69
N SER A 11 23.72 4.24 7.60
CA SER A 11 23.92 3.32 8.74
C SER A 11 24.97 3.77 9.76
N ILE A 12 25.93 4.60 9.34
CA ILE A 12 26.97 5.19 10.22
C ILE A 12 26.65 6.63 10.64
N SER A 13 25.41 7.08 10.43
CA SER A 13 24.88 8.39 10.79
C SER A 13 25.41 9.58 10.01
N ASP A 14 26.08 9.34 8.88
CA ASP A 14 26.46 10.42 7.97
C ASP A 14 25.24 10.97 7.23
N THR A 15 25.17 12.29 7.10
CA THR A 15 24.12 12.93 6.31
C THR A 15 24.34 12.69 4.81
N VAL A 16 23.37 11.99 4.20
CA VAL A 16 23.35 11.71 2.75
C VAL A 16 22.73 12.88 1.99
N CYS A 17 21.59 13.35 2.47
CA CYS A 17 20.93 14.53 1.93
C CYS A 17 19.99 15.14 2.96
N GLN A 18 19.56 16.38 2.69
CA GLN A 18 18.52 17.05 3.46
C GLN A 18 17.69 17.96 2.57
N ALA A 19 16.44 18.16 2.94
CA ALA A 19 15.54 19.12 2.30
C ALA A 19 14.59 19.73 3.33
N SER A 20 14.05 20.90 3.04
CA SER A 20 13.10 21.61 3.88
C SER A 20 11.94 22.14 3.07
N THR A 21 10.75 22.19 3.69
CA THR A 21 9.54 22.73 3.08
C THR A 21 8.73 23.53 4.13
N PRO A 22 8.07 24.62 3.74
CA PRO A 22 7.11 25.26 4.63
C PRO A 22 5.88 24.38 4.81
N VAL A 23 5.28 24.46 6.00
CA VAL A 23 3.97 23.86 6.28
C VAL A 23 2.88 24.75 5.67
N ALA A 24 1.95 24.15 4.92
CA ALA A 24 0.81 24.84 4.34
C ALA A 24 -0.19 25.29 5.44
N ALA A 25 -1.15 26.15 5.06
CA ALA A 25 -2.13 26.70 6.00
C ALA A 25 -3.06 25.63 6.61
N ASP A 26 -3.28 24.54 5.90
CA ASP A 26 -4.06 23.38 6.36
C ASP A 26 -3.26 22.38 7.21
N GLY A 27 -1.96 22.66 7.45
CA GLY A 27 -1.06 21.79 8.21
C GLY A 27 -0.34 20.73 7.35
N SER A 28 -0.64 20.62 6.07
CA SER A 28 0.02 19.66 5.18
C SER A 28 1.44 20.10 4.80
N PHE A 29 2.31 19.14 4.49
CA PHE A 29 3.64 19.37 3.94
C PHE A 29 4.11 18.20 3.09
N ALA A 30 5.01 18.46 2.18
CA ALA A 30 5.75 17.45 1.42
C ALA A 30 7.22 17.84 1.32
N VAL A 31 8.10 16.98 1.81
CA VAL A 31 9.55 17.16 1.67
C VAL A 31 10.04 16.24 0.55
N ILE A 32 10.71 16.82 -0.43
CA ILE A 32 11.22 16.10 -1.60
C ILE A 32 12.75 16.21 -1.60
N PHE A 33 13.41 15.07 -1.73
CA PHE A 33 14.86 14.98 -1.96
C PHE A 33 15.18 13.90 -2.98
N THR A 34 16.38 13.96 -3.56
CA THR A 34 16.83 12.91 -4.48
C THR A 34 17.18 11.66 -3.69
N ALA A 35 16.48 10.57 -3.98
CA ALA A 35 16.75 9.27 -3.36
C ALA A 35 18.13 8.74 -3.79
N PRO A 36 18.86 8.04 -2.92
CA PRO A 36 20.00 7.22 -3.31
C PRO A 36 19.61 6.14 -4.33
N ALA A 37 20.60 5.58 -5.01
CA ALA A 37 20.39 4.37 -5.79
C ALA A 37 19.91 3.21 -4.91
N GLY A 38 19.18 2.27 -5.49
CA GLY A 38 18.76 1.06 -4.78
C GLY A 38 19.97 0.30 -4.22
N SER A 39 19.88 -0.07 -2.95
CA SER A 39 20.96 -0.80 -2.24
C SER A 39 20.42 -1.42 -0.96
N TYR A 40 21.18 -2.38 -0.40
CA TYR A 40 20.87 -3.01 0.88
C TYR A 40 21.23 -2.15 2.10
N GLU A 41 21.77 -0.96 1.89
CA GLU A 41 22.05 -0.04 2.99
C GLU A 41 20.77 0.44 3.65
N GLU A 42 20.72 0.35 4.98
CA GLU A 42 19.61 0.87 5.77
C GLU A 42 19.87 2.34 6.14
N TYR A 43 18.84 3.16 5.97
CA TYR A 43 18.87 4.58 6.24
C TYR A 43 17.88 4.95 7.35
N SER A 44 18.07 6.15 7.88
CA SER A 44 17.08 6.80 8.75
C SER A 44 16.70 8.17 8.21
N ILE A 45 15.40 8.53 8.31
CA ILE A 45 14.91 9.86 7.98
C ILE A 45 14.53 10.55 9.28
N HIS A 46 15.26 11.61 9.61
CA HIS A 46 15.01 12.43 10.79
C HIS A 46 14.20 13.67 10.39
N LEU A 47 13.01 13.79 10.97
CA LEU A 47 12.11 14.92 10.75
C LEU A 47 12.19 15.91 11.91
N SER A 48 12.30 17.19 11.59
CA SER A 48 12.22 18.28 12.57
C SER A 48 11.28 19.39 12.10
N VAL A 49 10.64 20.08 13.05
CA VAL A 49 9.81 21.26 12.82
C VAL A 49 10.49 22.44 13.50
N ASN A 50 10.83 23.48 12.74
CA ASN A 50 11.57 24.64 13.25
C ASN A 50 12.79 24.22 14.11
N SER A 51 13.59 23.30 13.56
CA SER A 51 14.79 22.71 14.19
C SER A 51 14.52 21.87 15.46
N LYS A 52 13.28 21.61 15.84
CA LYS A 52 12.95 20.69 16.94
C LYS A 52 12.67 19.31 16.40
N PRO A 53 13.33 18.24 16.91
CA PRO A 53 13.04 16.87 16.49
C PRO A 53 11.56 16.54 16.66
N PHE A 54 10.99 15.89 15.66
CA PHE A 54 9.57 15.53 15.61
C PHE A 54 9.38 14.00 15.48
N LYS A 55 10.06 13.37 14.52
CA LYS A 55 9.95 11.94 14.25
C LYS A 55 11.21 11.41 13.56
N THR A 56 11.53 10.14 13.80
CA THR A 56 12.53 9.40 13.03
C THR A 56 11.85 8.18 12.40
N LEU A 57 12.09 7.99 11.11
CA LEU A 57 11.75 6.76 10.38
C LEU A 57 13.04 5.98 10.21
N SER A 58 13.10 4.78 10.76
CA SER A 58 14.28 3.90 10.69
C SER A 58 14.03 2.72 9.74
N ASN A 59 15.07 1.97 9.42
CA ASN A 59 15.02 0.81 8.52
C ASN A 59 14.48 1.16 7.13
N VAL A 60 14.78 2.35 6.63
CA VAL A 60 14.44 2.79 5.28
C VAL A 60 15.45 2.20 4.30
N VAL A 61 14.98 1.54 3.25
CA VAL A 61 15.80 1.06 2.14
C VAL A 61 15.29 1.64 0.83
N PHE A 62 16.17 1.77 -0.16
CA PHE A 62 15.81 2.22 -1.51
C PHE A 62 15.90 1.06 -2.48
N GLY A 63 14.87 0.90 -3.32
CA GLY A 63 14.75 -0.20 -4.27
C GLY A 63 13.48 -0.08 -5.09
N GLU A 64 13.02 -1.20 -5.64
CA GLU A 64 11.78 -1.29 -6.40
C GLU A 64 10.56 -1.37 -5.48
N LEU A 65 9.46 -0.72 -5.87
CA LEU A 65 8.20 -0.77 -5.11
C LEU A 65 7.04 -1.17 -6.02
N TRP A 66 6.34 -2.24 -5.66
CA TRP A 66 5.26 -2.83 -6.46
C TRP A 66 3.97 -2.94 -5.67
N LEU A 67 2.84 -2.74 -6.34
CA LEU A 67 1.52 -2.98 -5.79
C LEU A 67 1.07 -4.41 -6.13
N ALA A 68 0.68 -5.20 -5.13
CA ALA A 68 0.03 -6.49 -5.31
C ALA A 68 -1.47 -6.35 -5.00
N GLY A 69 -2.25 -6.15 -6.07
CA GLY A 69 -3.69 -5.91 -6.02
C GLY A 69 -4.50 -7.00 -6.73
N GLY A 70 -5.79 -7.07 -6.41
CA GLY A 70 -6.71 -8.04 -6.97
C GLY A 70 -7.50 -8.80 -5.92
N GLN A 71 -8.00 -9.99 -6.28
CA GLN A 71 -8.87 -10.75 -5.38
C GLN A 71 -8.23 -12.04 -4.84
N SER A 72 -9.01 -13.11 -4.63
CA SER A 72 -8.64 -14.32 -3.86
C SER A 72 -7.32 -14.95 -4.26
N ASN A 73 -7.00 -15.05 -5.56
CA ASN A 73 -5.72 -15.62 -6.00
C ASN A 73 -4.53 -14.73 -5.66
N MET A 74 -4.70 -13.41 -5.67
CA MET A 74 -3.67 -12.49 -5.16
C MET A 74 -3.61 -12.50 -3.64
N GLN A 75 -4.75 -12.66 -2.96
CA GLN A 75 -4.82 -12.67 -1.50
C GLN A 75 -4.26 -13.96 -0.90
N MET A 76 -4.20 -15.07 -1.64
CA MET A 76 -3.74 -16.35 -1.12
C MET A 76 -2.42 -16.19 -0.35
N PRO A 77 -2.42 -16.44 0.97
CA PRO A 77 -1.24 -16.23 1.79
C PRO A 77 -0.10 -17.19 1.43
N LEU A 78 1.14 -16.75 1.58
CA LEU A 78 2.32 -17.59 1.37
C LEU A 78 2.21 -18.92 2.13
N GLY A 79 1.83 -18.86 3.40
CA GLY A 79 1.68 -20.07 4.24
C GLY A 79 0.59 -21.05 3.80
N GLN A 80 -0.21 -20.72 2.77
CA GLN A 80 -1.19 -21.62 2.15
C GLN A 80 -0.74 -22.12 0.76
N SER A 81 0.36 -21.64 0.24
CA SER A 81 0.96 -22.17 -0.98
C SER A 81 1.72 -23.47 -0.71
N GLU A 82 1.88 -24.32 -1.72
CA GLU A 82 2.55 -25.62 -1.56
C GLU A 82 3.95 -25.50 -0.92
N THR A 83 4.79 -24.63 -1.47
CA THR A 83 6.12 -24.38 -0.92
C THR A 83 6.06 -23.62 0.41
N GLY A 84 5.15 -22.65 0.53
CA GLY A 84 4.99 -21.85 1.75
C GLY A 84 4.58 -22.65 2.97
N ILE A 85 3.79 -23.70 2.82
CA ILE A 85 3.46 -24.66 3.90
C ILE A 85 4.74 -25.34 4.43
N VAL A 86 5.63 -25.75 3.53
CA VAL A 86 6.91 -26.39 3.90
C VAL A 86 7.84 -25.38 4.56
N MET A 87 7.95 -24.17 4.00
CA MET A 87 8.74 -23.08 4.58
C MET A 87 8.29 -22.76 6.00
N GLN A 88 6.97 -22.61 6.20
CA GLN A 88 6.40 -22.31 7.51
C GLN A 88 6.65 -23.44 8.52
N ALA A 89 6.53 -24.69 8.10
CA ALA A 89 6.80 -25.87 8.96
C ALA A 89 8.27 -25.94 9.40
N ASN A 90 9.20 -25.43 8.58
CA ASN A 90 10.63 -25.39 8.85
C ASN A 90 11.11 -24.07 9.46
N ASP A 91 10.23 -23.11 9.69
CA ASP A 91 10.55 -21.71 10.06
C ASP A 91 11.51 -21.04 9.07
N GLU A 92 11.43 -21.41 7.79
CA GLU A 92 12.16 -20.80 6.70
C GLU A 92 11.44 -19.54 6.25
N ARG A 93 12.14 -18.42 6.19
CA ARG A 93 11.55 -17.12 5.86
C ARG A 93 12.22 -16.54 4.63
N GLY A 94 11.67 -15.43 4.14
CA GLY A 94 12.20 -14.74 2.99
C GLY A 94 13.45 -13.93 3.27
N SER A 95 13.85 -13.16 2.26
CA SER A 95 15.01 -12.28 2.31
C SER A 95 14.79 -11.07 3.22
N ASP A 96 15.86 -10.60 3.88
CA ASP A 96 15.86 -9.31 4.58
C ASP A 96 15.79 -8.11 3.60
N ALA A 97 15.97 -8.35 2.31
CA ALA A 97 15.78 -7.36 1.25
C ALA A 97 14.30 -7.17 0.86
N LEU A 98 13.44 -8.15 1.16
CA LEU A 98 11.99 -8.01 0.98
C LEU A 98 11.40 -7.12 2.06
N ARG A 99 10.60 -6.15 1.65
CA ARG A 99 9.74 -5.34 2.49
C ARG A 99 8.30 -5.49 2.01
N PHE A 100 7.33 -5.59 2.92
CA PHE A 100 5.93 -5.51 2.49
C PHE A 100 5.09 -4.67 3.45
N LEU A 101 4.22 -3.86 2.87
CA LEU A 101 3.21 -3.11 3.60
C LEU A 101 1.95 -3.95 3.69
N ALA A 102 1.60 -4.39 4.87
CA ALA A 102 0.30 -5.02 5.12
C ALA A 102 -0.78 -3.93 5.13
N VAL A 103 -1.50 -3.80 4.00
CA VAL A 103 -2.61 -2.85 3.88
C VAL A 103 -3.82 -3.42 4.62
N PRO A 104 -4.33 -2.74 5.65
CA PRO A 104 -5.40 -3.28 6.48
C PRO A 104 -6.71 -3.44 5.68
N ALA A 105 -7.48 -4.47 6.02
CA ALA A 105 -8.85 -4.64 5.56
C ALA A 105 -9.78 -3.78 6.43
N GLN A 106 -10.03 -2.55 6.00
CA GLN A 106 -10.87 -1.62 6.77
C GLN A 106 -12.36 -1.82 6.53
N GLY A 107 -13.17 -1.57 7.57
CA GLY A 107 -14.63 -1.48 7.50
C GLY A 107 -15.36 -2.76 7.08
N ALA A 108 -14.92 -3.32 6.00
CA ALA A 108 -15.54 -4.41 5.27
C ALA A 108 -15.71 -5.72 6.04
N TYR A 109 -14.77 -6.06 6.91
CA TYR A 109 -14.82 -7.31 7.69
C TYR A 109 -15.60 -7.20 8.99
N LYS A 110 -15.99 -5.99 9.41
CA LYS A 110 -16.79 -5.81 10.64
C LYS A 110 -18.30 -5.99 10.42
N GLY A 111 -18.71 -6.28 9.17
CA GLY A 111 -20.12 -6.46 8.84
C GLY A 111 -20.95 -5.19 8.93
N ASP A 112 -20.34 -4.06 9.22
CA ASP A 112 -21.02 -2.77 9.26
C ASP A 112 -20.83 -2.04 7.93
N VAL A 113 -21.79 -2.20 7.04
CA VAL A 113 -21.86 -1.54 5.73
C VAL A 113 -21.84 -0.01 5.81
N ASN A 114 -22.13 0.56 6.98
CA ASN A 114 -22.10 2.01 7.18
C ASN A 114 -20.68 2.57 7.28
N LEU A 115 -19.67 1.70 7.42
CA LEU A 115 -18.26 2.08 7.50
C LEU A 115 -17.56 2.13 6.14
N VAL A 116 -18.24 1.79 5.04
CA VAL A 116 -17.63 1.92 3.70
C VAL A 116 -17.67 3.39 3.28
N PRO A 117 -16.53 4.05 3.10
CA PRO A 117 -16.49 5.46 2.79
C PRO A 117 -16.98 5.75 1.36
N ALA A 118 -17.84 6.75 1.23
CA ALA A 118 -18.32 7.24 -0.07
C ALA A 118 -17.24 7.93 -0.90
N LEU A 119 -16.22 8.45 -0.24
CA LEU A 119 -15.09 9.18 -0.81
C LEU A 119 -13.78 8.53 -0.39
N PRO A 120 -12.69 8.73 -1.15
CA PRO A 120 -11.37 8.26 -0.78
C PRO A 120 -10.98 8.72 0.63
N MET A 121 -10.52 7.80 1.45
CA MET A 121 -9.97 8.10 2.76
C MET A 121 -8.56 8.70 2.60
N GLU A 122 -8.22 9.64 3.45
CA GLU A 122 -6.86 10.22 3.43
C GLU A 122 -5.83 9.31 4.09
N ASP A 123 -6.25 8.56 5.12
CA ASP A 123 -5.39 7.63 5.85
C ASP A 123 -6.18 6.37 6.27
N TYR A 124 -5.48 5.35 6.72
CA TYR A 124 -6.07 4.13 7.24
C TYR A 124 -6.55 4.32 8.68
N GLU A 125 -7.74 3.82 9.03
CA GLU A 125 -8.24 3.82 10.43
C GLU A 125 -7.35 2.95 11.33
N THR A 126 -6.90 1.82 10.81
CA THR A 126 -5.89 0.98 11.45
C THR A 126 -4.58 1.18 10.72
N PRO A 127 -3.48 1.50 11.39
CA PRO A 127 -2.21 1.74 10.73
C PRO A 127 -1.79 0.57 9.83
N ALA A 128 -1.38 0.88 8.61
CA ALA A 128 -0.67 -0.07 7.77
C ALA A 128 0.76 -0.26 8.33
N ILE A 129 1.23 -1.50 8.36
CA ILE A 129 2.51 -1.84 8.97
C ILE A 129 3.44 -2.43 7.92
N TRP A 130 4.67 -1.91 7.90
CA TRP A 130 5.76 -2.49 7.14
C TRP A 130 6.39 -3.65 7.90
N TYR A 131 6.59 -4.76 7.19
CA TYR A 131 7.30 -5.93 7.67
C TYR A 131 8.47 -6.26 6.75
N LYS A 132 9.46 -6.98 7.28
CA LYS A 132 10.55 -7.60 6.53
C LYS A 132 10.12 -8.99 6.04
N GLY A 133 10.76 -9.49 4.98
CA GLY A 133 10.58 -10.87 4.54
C GLY A 133 11.02 -11.90 5.58
N THR A 134 11.87 -11.50 6.53
CA THR A 134 12.33 -12.29 7.66
C THR A 134 11.39 -12.29 8.87
N ASP A 135 10.34 -11.46 8.87
CA ASP A 135 9.33 -11.46 9.94
C ASP A 135 8.33 -12.60 9.74
N GLU A 136 7.77 -13.12 10.83
CA GLU A 136 6.76 -14.20 10.81
C GLU A 136 5.53 -13.84 9.97
N GLN A 137 5.19 -12.56 9.90
CA GLN A 137 4.08 -12.03 9.11
C GLN A 137 4.22 -12.28 7.61
N VAL A 138 5.40 -12.68 7.12
CA VAL A 138 5.64 -13.03 5.72
C VAL A 138 4.72 -14.14 5.24
N TYR A 139 4.37 -15.09 6.10
CA TYR A 139 3.47 -16.19 5.76
C TYR A 139 2.03 -15.71 5.47
N GLY A 140 1.67 -14.53 5.95
CA GLY A 140 0.37 -13.89 5.68
C GLY A 140 0.32 -13.00 4.44
N MET A 141 1.47 -12.70 3.81
CA MET A 141 1.46 -11.90 2.59
C MET A 141 1.04 -12.71 1.36
N SER A 142 0.67 -12.03 0.27
CA SER A 142 0.39 -12.66 -1.01
C SER A 142 1.51 -13.60 -1.44
N ALA A 143 1.20 -14.87 -1.72
CA ALA A 143 2.17 -15.81 -2.28
C ALA A 143 2.71 -15.34 -3.64
N VAL A 144 1.84 -14.79 -4.50
CA VAL A 144 2.23 -14.22 -5.80
C VAL A 144 3.19 -13.05 -5.59
N GLY A 145 2.87 -12.13 -4.67
CA GLY A 145 3.73 -11.00 -4.31
C GLY A 145 5.08 -11.44 -3.76
N TYR A 146 5.08 -12.46 -2.91
CA TYR A 146 6.29 -13.02 -2.32
C TYR A 146 7.25 -13.61 -3.37
N TYR A 147 6.79 -14.56 -4.18
CA TYR A 147 7.64 -15.21 -5.18
C TYR A 147 8.13 -14.24 -6.26
N PHE A 148 7.28 -13.27 -6.63
CA PHE A 148 7.69 -12.20 -7.53
C PHE A 148 8.82 -11.36 -6.93
N ALA A 149 8.66 -10.93 -5.67
CA ALA A 149 9.65 -10.07 -5.00
C ALA A 149 10.98 -10.80 -4.79
N GLU A 150 10.97 -12.04 -4.30
CA GLU A 150 12.19 -12.83 -4.10
C GLU A 150 12.95 -13.01 -5.43
N LYS A 151 12.22 -13.32 -6.53
CA LYS A 151 12.86 -13.43 -7.84
C LYS A 151 13.40 -12.10 -8.35
N LEU A 152 12.70 -11.01 -8.11
CA LEU A 152 13.14 -9.69 -8.54
C LEU A 152 14.36 -9.21 -7.74
N ILE A 153 14.43 -9.52 -6.43
CA ILE A 153 15.61 -9.25 -5.60
C ILE A 153 16.84 -9.97 -6.16
N GLU A 154 16.68 -11.24 -6.52
CA GLU A 154 17.77 -12.04 -7.12
C GLU A 154 18.25 -11.44 -8.45
N GLU A 155 17.36 -10.99 -9.31
CA GLU A 155 17.69 -10.47 -10.66
C GLU A 155 18.27 -9.04 -10.64
N LEU A 156 17.77 -8.20 -9.73
CA LEU A 156 18.16 -6.78 -9.68
C LEU A 156 19.25 -6.47 -8.65
N ASP A 157 19.53 -7.40 -7.74
CA ASP A 157 20.47 -7.24 -6.63
C ASP A 157 20.18 -5.98 -5.80
N MET A 158 18.88 -5.77 -5.45
CA MET A 158 18.40 -4.64 -4.65
C MET A 158 17.13 -4.98 -3.87
N PRO A 159 16.80 -4.20 -2.81
CA PRO A 159 15.55 -4.39 -2.08
C PRO A 159 14.29 -4.23 -2.93
N VAL A 160 13.27 -5.02 -2.62
CA VAL A 160 11.95 -4.94 -3.25
C VAL A 160 10.88 -4.78 -2.18
N GLY A 161 10.03 -3.77 -2.36
CA GLY A 161 8.87 -3.51 -1.53
C GLY A 161 7.57 -3.95 -2.22
N ILE A 162 6.67 -4.58 -1.47
CA ILE A 162 5.33 -4.96 -1.92
C ILE A 162 4.27 -4.25 -1.09
N LEU A 163 3.43 -3.44 -1.74
CA LEU A 163 2.19 -2.95 -1.16
C LEU A 163 1.13 -4.04 -1.30
N ASN A 164 0.89 -4.79 -0.23
CA ASN A 164 0.00 -5.96 -0.22
C ASN A 164 -1.46 -5.53 -0.04
N ALA A 165 -2.09 -5.05 -1.13
CA ALA A 165 -3.43 -4.44 -1.14
C ALA A 165 -4.41 -5.27 -1.98
N ASN A 166 -4.77 -6.45 -1.50
CA ASN A 166 -5.69 -7.39 -2.14
C ASN A 166 -6.87 -7.73 -1.24
N LEU A 167 -7.93 -8.29 -1.81
CA LEU A 167 -9.11 -8.74 -1.07
C LEU A 167 -9.94 -9.72 -1.90
N GLY A 168 -10.10 -10.95 -1.41
CA GLY A 168 -10.92 -11.99 -2.03
C GLY A 168 -12.40 -11.66 -2.10
N GLY A 169 -13.08 -12.20 -3.11
CA GLY A 169 -14.52 -12.00 -3.30
C GLY A 169 -14.88 -10.60 -3.80
N THR A 170 -13.96 -9.88 -4.42
CA THR A 170 -14.20 -8.51 -4.89
C THR A 170 -14.24 -8.42 -6.41
N SER A 171 -15.19 -7.62 -6.93
CA SER A 171 -15.26 -7.29 -8.36
C SER A 171 -14.31 -6.15 -8.71
N ILE A 172 -13.99 -6.01 -10.00
CA ILE A 172 -13.12 -4.93 -10.50
C ILE A 172 -13.69 -3.54 -10.21
N TYR A 173 -15.00 -3.35 -10.21
CA TYR A 173 -15.64 -2.05 -9.94
C TYR A 173 -15.25 -1.47 -8.58
N THR A 174 -14.99 -2.33 -7.60
CA THR A 174 -14.62 -1.90 -6.24
C THR A 174 -13.25 -1.24 -6.18
N TRP A 175 -12.36 -1.54 -7.13
CA TRP A 175 -10.98 -1.07 -7.22
C TRP A 175 -10.78 0.17 -8.10
N LEU A 176 -11.82 0.57 -8.83
CA LEU A 176 -11.78 1.77 -9.65
C LEU A 176 -12.16 3.01 -8.83
N SER A 177 -11.50 4.15 -9.11
CA SER A 177 -11.94 5.42 -8.54
C SER A 177 -13.29 5.84 -9.13
N ARG A 178 -14.06 6.61 -8.37
CA ARG A 178 -15.30 7.22 -8.88
C ARG A 178 -15.02 8.07 -10.12
N GLU A 179 -13.95 8.85 -10.08
CA GLU A 179 -13.53 9.69 -11.21
C GLU A 179 -13.27 8.86 -12.46
N THR A 180 -12.56 7.73 -12.34
CA THR A 180 -12.33 6.81 -13.46
C THR A 180 -13.64 6.28 -14.03
N ILE A 181 -14.56 5.85 -13.17
CA ILE A 181 -15.85 5.30 -13.61
C ILE A 181 -16.70 6.38 -14.29
N GLU A 182 -16.81 7.57 -13.69
CA GLU A 182 -17.70 8.64 -14.18
C GLU A 182 -17.15 9.35 -15.44
N ASN A 183 -15.84 9.39 -15.63
CA ASN A 183 -15.20 10.03 -16.79
C ASN A 183 -15.06 9.12 -18.02
N ASP A 184 -15.23 7.81 -17.88
CA ASP A 184 -15.26 6.87 -19.00
C ASP A 184 -16.69 6.42 -19.29
N PRO A 185 -17.31 6.83 -20.40
CA PRO A 185 -18.69 6.50 -20.73
C PRO A 185 -18.96 4.99 -20.84
N LEU A 186 -17.99 4.20 -21.28
CA LEU A 186 -18.14 2.73 -21.41
C LEU A 186 -18.11 2.07 -20.04
N VAL A 187 -17.15 2.45 -19.18
CA VAL A 187 -17.05 1.95 -17.82
C VAL A 187 -18.27 2.36 -16.99
N LEU A 188 -18.73 3.61 -17.13
CA LEU A 188 -19.93 4.09 -16.44
C LEU A 188 -21.19 3.32 -16.85
N GLN A 189 -21.34 3.07 -18.17
CA GLN A 189 -22.51 2.34 -18.68
C GLN A 189 -22.47 0.88 -18.18
N ASP A 190 -21.33 0.22 -18.30
CA ASP A 190 -21.14 -1.14 -17.81
C ASP A 190 -21.40 -1.26 -16.30
N CYS A 191 -20.90 -0.30 -15.51
CA CYS A 191 -21.16 -0.25 -14.07
C CYS A 191 -22.65 -0.11 -13.74
N LYS A 192 -23.40 0.67 -14.54
CA LYS A 192 -24.86 0.82 -14.40
C LYS A 192 -25.62 -0.42 -14.84
N ASP A 193 -25.25 -1.02 -15.97
CA ASP A 193 -25.92 -2.21 -16.52
C ASP A 193 -25.76 -3.43 -15.60
N ASN A 194 -24.72 -3.45 -14.77
CA ASN A 194 -24.49 -4.48 -13.76
C ASN A 194 -25.00 -4.11 -12.35
N ASP A 195 -25.76 -3.03 -12.19
CA ASP A 195 -26.31 -2.55 -10.91
C ASP A 195 -25.21 -2.27 -9.85
N ARG A 196 -24.03 -1.77 -10.28
CA ARG A 196 -22.90 -1.46 -9.40
C ARG A 196 -22.69 0.03 -9.19
N TYR A 197 -23.35 0.88 -9.96
CA TYR A 197 -23.23 2.33 -9.83
C TYR A 197 -24.10 2.86 -8.69
N ILE A 198 -23.48 3.55 -7.74
CA ILE A 198 -24.16 4.20 -6.63
C ILE A 198 -23.75 5.68 -6.60
N SER A 199 -24.73 6.58 -6.77
CA SER A 199 -24.47 8.02 -6.68
C SER A 199 -24.09 8.42 -5.25
N LEU A 200 -23.33 9.51 -5.09
CA LEU A 200 -22.95 10.04 -3.77
C LEU A 200 -24.18 10.37 -2.92
N ARG A 201 -25.27 10.86 -3.56
CA ARG A 201 -26.52 11.18 -2.89
C ARG A 201 -27.13 9.95 -2.21
N ASN A 202 -27.08 8.82 -2.90
CA ASN A 202 -27.72 7.58 -2.45
C ASN A 202 -26.79 6.69 -1.62
N TRP A 203 -25.51 7.08 -1.44
CA TRP A 203 -24.50 6.23 -0.80
C TRP A 203 -24.92 5.78 0.61
N LYS A 204 -25.45 6.70 1.41
CA LYS A 204 -25.86 6.40 2.79
C LYS A 204 -27.17 5.61 2.89
N GLU A 205 -28.00 5.66 1.84
CA GLU A 205 -29.32 5.02 1.80
C GLU A 205 -29.26 3.61 1.22
N ASN A 206 -28.15 3.26 0.56
CA ASN A 206 -27.96 1.94 -0.03
C ASN A 206 -27.25 1.00 0.93
N ASN A 207 -27.62 -0.26 0.86
CA ASN A 207 -26.91 -1.35 1.53
C ASN A 207 -25.64 -1.68 0.73
N ILE A 208 -24.55 -0.96 0.99
CA ILE A 208 -23.30 -1.08 0.24
C ILE A 208 -22.68 -2.46 0.42
N ASN A 209 -22.47 -3.16 -0.69
CA ASN A 209 -21.73 -4.39 -0.72
C ASN A 209 -20.29 -4.13 -1.18
N PHE A 210 -19.37 -4.01 -0.24
CA PHE A 210 -17.98 -3.67 -0.51
C PHE A 210 -17.25 -4.66 -1.43
N GLY A 211 -17.76 -5.88 -1.56
CA GLY A 211 -17.19 -6.89 -2.45
C GLY A 211 -17.52 -6.68 -3.93
N VAL A 212 -18.58 -5.95 -4.23
CA VAL A 212 -19.09 -5.80 -5.61
C VAL A 212 -19.40 -4.39 -6.03
N ASP A 213 -19.80 -3.50 -5.10
CA ASP A 213 -20.18 -2.15 -5.44
C ASP A 213 -18.99 -1.24 -5.70
N MET A 214 -19.19 -0.27 -6.56
CA MET A 214 -18.11 0.58 -7.07
C MET A 214 -17.31 1.28 -5.96
N THR A 215 -16.04 1.48 -6.22
CA THR A 215 -15.09 2.31 -5.46
C THR A 215 -14.74 1.87 -4.03
N CYS A 216 -15.39 0.86 -3.47
CA CYS A 216 -15.24 0.50 -2.06
C CYS A 216 -13.77 0.20 -1.67
N ASN A 217 -13.08 -0.66 -2.43
CA ASN A 217 -11.69 -0.98 -2.16
C ASN A 217 -10.73 0.13 -2.60
N TYR A 218 -11.06 0.88 -3.65
CA TYR A 218 -10.29 2.06 -4.01
C TYR A 218 -10.25 3.05 -2.84
N ASN A 219 -11.41 3.42 -2.30
CA ASN A 219 -11.53 4.39 -1.22
C ASN A 219 -10.82 3.93 0.07
N ASN A 220 -10.89 2.61 0.35
CA ASN A 220 -10.40 2.03 1.60
C ASN A 220 -8.93 1.59 1.57
N LYS A 221 -8.39 1.21 0.39
CA LYS A 221 -7.11 0.52 0.28
C LYS A 221 -6.11 1.19 -0.64
N ILE A 222 -6.59 1.81 -1.73
CA ILE A 222 -5.73 2.30 -2.80
C ILE A 222 -5.46 3.80 -2.68
N ALA A 223 -6.49 4.59 -2.35
CA ALA A 223 -6.38 6.05 -2.32
C ALA A 223 -5.27 6.56 -1.39
N GLN A 224 -5.03 5.88 -0.28
CA GLN A 224 -3.97 6.19 0.69
C GLN A 224 -2.56 5.94 0.14
N LEU A 225 -2.46 5.09 -0.90
CA LEU A 225 -1.18 4.73 -1.53
C LEU A 225 -0.77 5.70 -2.66
N LYS A 226 -1.58 6.70 -2.96
CA LYS A 226 -1.40 7.65 -4.10
C LYS A 226 -0.05 8.37 -4.12
N ASN A 227 0.60 8.51 -2.96
CA ASN A 227 1.87 9.20 -2.84
C ASN A 227 3.08 8.26 -2.99
N PHE A 228 2.88 6.94 -3.06
CA PHE A 228 3.94 6.00 -3.35
C PHE A 228 4.28 6.02 -4.85
N ARG A 229 5.57 6.02 -5.14
CA ARG A 229 6.08 5.90 -6.50
C ARG A 229 6.29 4.42 -6.80
N LEU A 230 5.41 3.86 -7.64
CA LEU A 230 5.46 2.43 -7.98
C LEU A 230 6.34 2.20 -9.21
N SER A 231 7.12 1.11 -9.19
CA SER A 231 7.78 0.56 -10.37
C SER A 231 6.78 -0.20 -11.26
N GLY A 232 5.74 -0.77 -10.65
CA GLY A 232 4.67 -1.43 -11.35
C GLY A 232 3.58 -2.01 -10.46
N MET A 233 2.68 -2.77 -11.05
CA MET A 233 1.57 -3.40 -10.39
C MET A 233 1.42 -4.85 -10.82
N LEU A 234 1.26 -5.74 -9.87
CA LEU A 234 0.80 -7.10 -10.04
C LEU A 234 -0.71 -7.10 -9.83
N TRP A 235 -1.47 -7.51 -10.85
CA TRP A 235 -2.91 -7.57 -10.75
C TRP A 235 -3.43 -8.97 -11.05
N TYR A 236 -4.13 -9.57 -10.07
CA TYR A 236 -4.71 -10.89 -10.25
C TYR A 236 -6.19 -10.86 -9.88
N GLN A 237 -7.01 -10.78 -10.93
CA GLN A 237 -8.46 -10.71 -10.87
C GLN A 237 -9.03 -11.84 -11.72
N GLY A 238 -9.89 -12.70 -11.19
CA GLY A 238 -10.47 -13.81 -11.95
C GLY A 238 -11.48 -14.58 -11.13
#